data_10a370d901c4254abb8103fa8672a661
#
_entry.id   10a370d901c4254abb8103fa8672a661
#
_cell.length_a   1.000
_cell.length_b   1.000
_cell.length_c   1.000
_cell.angle_alpha   90.00
_cell.angle_beta   90.00
_cell.angle_gamma   90.00
#
_symmetry.space_group_name_H-M   'P 1'
#
loop_
_entity.id
_entity.type
_entity.pdbx_description
1 polymer ?
#
loop_
_entity_poly.entity_id
_entity_poly.type
_entity_poly.pdbx_seq_one_letter_code
_entity_poly.pdbx_strand_id
1 'polypeptide(L)'
;WFATTGYYAGFCVNTEVLKKKNLPMPASWQDLLNPVYKGEIVAPNAASAGTGYLQVSSLLQIKGEDQGWKFLKDLDANMAQYIKSGSRPCKMAAAGEYAIGLSFAFSGVKQIMEGYPIKLVIPSEGAGYEIEVSMLMKTSKNKADAKQFLDWLLTLDAAKLYGERAEMSSVPGAKPTEAILKAGLPADVSTGLYKTIFASSPQSK
;
A
#
# COMPACT_ATOMS: atom_id res chain seq x y z
N TRP A 1 -1.83 16.76 -16.35
CA TRP A 1 -1.88 15.52 -15.55
C TRP A 1 -3.06 15.55 -14.59
N PHE A 2 -3.54 14.39 -14.20
CA PHE A 2 -4.56 14.20 -13.19
C PHE A 2 -4.37 12.85 -12.51
N ALA A 3 -4.93 12.70 -11.30
CA ALA A 3 -4.93 11.44 -10.59
C ALA A 3 -6.18 10.63 -10.96
N THR A 4 -6.02 9.33 -11.13
CA THR A 4 -7.13 8.37 -11.35
C THR A 4 -7.45 7.58 -10.09
N THR A 5 -6.43 7.22 -9.35
CA THR A 5 -6.50 6.42 -8.14
C THR A 5 -5.49 6.90 -7.11
N GLY A 6 -5.66 6.48 -5.87
CA GLY A 6 -4.68 6.64 -4.82
C GLY A 6 -4.57 5.37 -4.00
N TYR A 7 -3.45 5.18 -3.32
CA TYR A 7 -3.21 3.99 -2.53
C TYR A 7 -2.39 4.28 -1.27
N TYR A 8 -2.57 3.43 -0.29
CA TYR A 8 -1.82 3.43 0.96
C TYR A 8 -0.86 2.25 1.02
N ALA A 9 0.26 2.40 1.72
CA ALA A 9 1.03 1.29 2.22
C ALA A 9 0.28 0.64 3.40
N GLY A 10 0.45 -0.68 3.58
CA GLY A 10 -0.20 -1.41 4.66
C GLY A 10 0.40 -2.78 4.87
N PHE A 11 -0.10 -3.47 5.89
CA PHE A 11 0.31 -4.83 6.21
C PHE A 11 -0.76 -5.82 5.77
N CYS A 12 -0.39 -6.79 4.98
CA CYS A 12 -1.19 -7.97 4.70
C CYS A 12 -0.86 -9.03 5.77
N VAL A 13 -1.75 -9.24 6.70
CA VAL A 13 -1.52 -10.14 7.85
C VAL A 13 -2.34 -11.41 7.67
N ASN A 14 -1.67 -12.56 7.60
CA ASN A 14 -2.34 -13.85 7.51
C ASN A 14 -2.81 -14.30 8.89
N THR A 15 -4.13 -14.31 9.10
CA THR A 15 -4.75 -14.60 10.39
C THR A 15 -4.57 -16.06 10.82
N GLU A 16 -4.51 -17.00 9.87
CA GLU A 16 -4.30 -18.41 10.15
C GLU A 16 -2.84 -18.71 10.54
N VAL A 17 -1.88 -18.05 9.88
CA VAL A 17 -0.46 -18.16 10.25
C VAL A 17 -0.23 -17.57 11.64
N LEU A 18 -0.83 -16.39 11.95
CA LEU A 18 -0.75 -15.82 13.30
C LEU A 18 -1.28 -16.80 14.35
N LYS A 19 -2.46 -17.37 14.11
CA LYS A 19 -3.08 -18.33 15.02
C LYS A 19 -2.21 -19.58 15.21
N LYS A 20 -1.73 -20.17 14.10
CA LYS A 20 -0.89 -21.37 14.12
C LYS A 20 0.43 -21.17 14.89
N LYS A 21 1.03 -19.98 14.78
CA LYS A 21 2.30 -19.64 15.42
C LYS A 21 2.13 -18.90 16.76
N ASN A 22 0.89 -18.72 17.21
CA ASN A 22 0.55 -17.96 18.42
C ASN A 22 1.17 -16.54 18.43
N LEU A 23 1.10 -15.85 17.27
CA LEU A 23 1.59 -14.50 17.11
C LEU A 23 0.47 -13.49 17.35
N PRO A 24 0.73 -12.34 18.01
CA PRO A 24 -0.27 -11.29 18.16
C PRO A 24 -0.60 -10.62 16.80
N MET A 25 -1.74 -9.93 16.73
CA MET A 25 -2.10 -9.12 15.59
C MET A 25 -1.40 -7.76 15.69
N PRO A 26 -0.53 -7.37 14.73
CA PRO A 26 0.07 -6.04 14.75
C PRO A 26 -0.96 -4.97 14.39
N ALA A 27 -0.91 -3.81 15.04
CA ALA A 27 -1.74 -2.65 14.77
C ALA A 27 -0.92 -1.39 14.41
N SER A 28 0.38 -1.44 14.61
CA SER A 28 1.29 -0.31 14.48
C SER A 28 2.61 -0.73 13.83
N TRP A 29 3.37 0.24 13.33
CA TRP A 29 4.76 0.00 12.92
C TRP A 29 5.60 -0.48 14.10
N GLN A 30 5.36 0.10 15.29
CA GLN A 30 6.09 -0.26 16.51
C GLN A 30 5.91 -1.73 16.89
N ASP A 31 4.73 -2.30 16.67
CA ASP A 31 4.47 -3.72 16.96
C ASP A 31 5.37 -4.64 16.14
N LEU A 32 5.75 -4.24 14.92
CA LEU A 32 6.62 -5.04 14.06
C LEU A 32 8.04 -5.20 14.59
N LEU A 33 8.45 -4.40 15.56
CA LEU A 33 9.75 -4.54 16.25
C LEU A 33 9.73 -5.68 17.27
N ASN A 34 8.55 -6.23 17.61
CA ASN A 34 8.48 -7.33 18.57
C ASN A 34 9.24 -8.55 18.03
N PRO A 35 10.23 -9.07 18.77
CA PRO A 35 11.03 -10.24 18.33
C PRO A 35 10.23 -11.50 18.00
N VAL A 36 8.96 -11.58 18.43
CA VAL A 36 8.08 -12.71 18.07
C VAL A 36 7.85 -12.83 16.57
N TYR A 37 8.00 -11.73 15.80
CA TYR A 37 7.86 -11.71 14.34
C TYR A 37 9.17 -12.02 13.60
N LYS A 38 10.24 -12.39 14.28
CA LYS A 38 11.52 -12.65 13.63
C LYS A 38 11.41 -13.70 12.54
N GLY A 39 11.76 -13.32 11.29
CA GLY A 39 11.66 -14.17 10.12
C GLY A 39 10.22 -14.34 9.57
N GLU A 40 9.25 -13.58 10.09
CA GLU A 40 7.84 -13.67 9.68
C GLU A 40 7.37 -12.48 8.83
N ILE A 41 8.25 -11.51 8.59
CA ILE A 41 7.93 -10.31 7.82
C ILE A 41 8.66 -10.33 6.50
N VAL A 42 7.92 -10.14 5.40
CA VAL A 42 8.48 -9.95 4.07
C VAL A 42 8.11 -8.56 3.55
N ALA A 43 9.07 -7.87 2.94
CA ALA A 43 8.90 -6.50 2.47
C ALA A 43 9.41 -6.30 1.04
N PRO A 44 8.93 -5.26 0.32
CA PRO A 44 9.52 -4.86 -0.94
C PRO A 44 10.86 -4.16 -0.67
N ASN A 45 11.83 -4.41 -1.53
CA ASN A 45 13.14 -3.75 -1.47
C ASN A 45 13.01 -2.29 -1.92
N ALA A 46 13.38 -1.34 -1.08
CA ALA A 46 13.25 0.10 -1.33
C ALA A 46 14.06 0.61 -2.53
N ALA A 47 15.17 -0.06 -2.87
CA ALA A 47 15.99 0.34 -4.02
C ALA A 47 15.44 -0.15 -5.37
N SER A 48 14.45 -1.07 -5.38
CA SER A 48 13.96 -1.70 -6.61
C SER A 48 12.44 -1.76 -6.73
N ALA A 49 11.70 -1.32 -5.73
CA ALA A 49 10.24 -1.28 -5.72
C ALA A 49 9.74 0.04 -5.12
N GLY A 50 8.88 0.76 -5.84
CA GLY A 50 8.28 2.02 -5.40
C GLY A 50 7.56 1.89 -4.05
N THR A 51 6.88 0.76 -3.81
CA THR A 51 6.24 0.49 -2.50
C THR A 51 7.24 0.44 -1.35
N GLY A 52 8.40 -0.17 -1.57
CA GLY A 52 9.46 -0.18 -0.56
C GLY A 52 10.00 1.22 -0.29
N TYR A 53 10.22 2.00 -1.35
CA TYR A 53 10.60 3.39 -1.22
C TYR A 53 9.55 4.22 -0.46
N LEU A 54 8.27 4.05 -0.80
CA LEU A 54 7.15 4.71 -0.11
C LEU A 54 7.14 4.40 1.39
N GLN A 55 7.36 3.14 1.77
CA GLN A 55 7.39 2.74 3.18
C GLN A 55 8.56 3.36 3.94
N VAL A 56 9.76 3.33 3.35
CA VAL A 56 10.95 3.97 3.96
C VAL A 56 10.76 5.47 4.10
N SER A 57 10.39 6.16 3.01
CA SER A 57 10.20 7.62 3.04
C SER A 57 9.11 8.05 4.02
N SER A 58 8.03 7.29 4.13
CA SER A 58 6.94 7.55 5.08
C SER A 58 7.41 7.41 6.53
N LEU A 59 8.16 6.35 6.84
CA LEU A 59 8.70 6.14 8.17
C LEU A 59 9.68 7.23 8.59
N LEU A 60 10.53 7.71 7.65
CA LEU A 60 11.41 8.84 7.90
C LEU A 60 10.62 10.13 8.16
N GLN A 61 9.51 10.35 7.46
CA GLN A 61 8.65 11.51 7.69
C GLN A 61 7.89 11.43 9.02
N ILE A 62 7.38 10.25 9.38
CA ILE A 62 6.62 10.03 10.62
C ILE A 62 7.51 10.18 11.85
N LYS A 63 8.72 9.64 11.80
CA LYS A 63 9.62 9.53 12.96
C LYS A 63 10.73 10.58 12.99
N GLY A 64 10.92 11.33 11.90
CA GLY A 64 12.13 12.12 11.65
C GLY A 64 13.28 11.25 11.14
N GLU A 65 14.28 11.87 10.53
CA GLU A 65 15.32 11.16 9.80
C GLU A 65 16.13 10.21 10.71
N ASP A 66 16.69 10.72 11.79
CA ASP A 66 17.55 9.92 12.69
C ASP A 66 16.79 8.75 13.35
N GLN A 67 15.61 9.05 13.90
CA GLN A 67 14.77 8.06 14.57
C GLN A 67 14.20 7.05 13.55
N GLY A 68 13.88 7.51 12.34
CA GLY A 68 13.37 6.67 11.26
C GLY A 68 14.42 5.66 10.78
N TRP A 69 15.67 6.08 10.59
CA TRP A 69 16.74 5.16 10.22
C TRP A 69 17.06 4.15 11.32
N LYS A 70 17.05 4.62 12.59
CA LYS A 70 17.18 3.70 13.72
C LYS A 70 16.06 2.67 13.74
N PHE A 71 14.82 3.11 13.58
CA PHE A 71 13.65 2.23 13.53
C PHE A 71 13.75 1.18 12.39
N LEU A 72 14.13 1.61 11.19
CA LEU A 72 14.29 0.72 10.03
C LEU A 72 15.39 -0.33 10.28
N LYS A 73 16.48 0.06 10.93
CA LYS A 73 17.53 -0.90 11.34
C LYS A 73 17.03 -1.89 12.38
N ASP A 74 16.25 -1.45 13.34
CA ASP A 74 15.67 -2.33 14.37
C ASP A 74 14.63 -3.29 13.73
N LEU A 75 13.84 -2.80 12.77
CA LEU A 75 12.86 -3.60 12.02
C LEU A 75 13.51 -4.67 11.15
N ASP A 76 14.68 -4.38 10.58
CA ASP A 76 15.45 -5.31 9.75
C ASP A 76 15.75 -6.63 10.46
N ALA A 77 15.92 -6.60 11.79
CA ALA A 77 16.17 -7.79 12.60
C ALA A 77 15.01 -8.82 12.57
N ASN A 78 13.80 -8.38 12.23
CA ASN A 78 12.60 -9.23 12.12
C ASN A 78 12.26 -9.60 10.66
N MET A 79 12.94 -8.99 9.67
CA MET A 79 12.69 -9.28 8.27
C MET A 79 13.18 -10.67 7.88
N ALA A 80 12.35 -11.41 7.14
CA ALA A 80 12.74 -12.65 6.51
C ALA A 80 13.50 -12.39 5.21
N GLN A 81 12.97 -11.45 4.39
CA GLN A 81 13.60 -11.08 3.12
C GLN A 81 13.01 -9.80 2.53
N TYR A 82 13.75 -9.22 1.60
CA TYR A 82 13.33 -8.13 0.73
C TYR A 82 13.23 -8.60 -0.71
N ILE A 83 12.13 -8.26 -1.40
CA ILE A 83 11.86 -8.73 -2.77
C ILE A 83 11.61 -7.56 -3.74
N LYS A 84 11.85 -7.80 -5.03
CA LYS A 84 11.76 -6.78 -6.10
C LYS A 84 10.32 -6.43 -6.54
N SER A 85 9.31 -6.78 -5.76
CA SER A 85 7.92 -6.57 -6.14
C SER A 85 7.14 -5.91 -5.00
N GLY A 86 6.36 -4.87 -5.30
CA GLY A 86 5.53 -4.18 -4.33
C GLY A 86 4.32 -4.99 -3.85
N SER A 87 3.75 -5.84 -4.70
CA SER A 87 2.54 -6.62 -4.39
C SER A 87 2.81 -8.06 -3.94
N ARG A 88 3.97 -8.63 -4.27
CA ARG A 88 4.32 -10.01 -3.96
C ARG A 88 4.37 -10.31 -2.45
N PRO A 89 4.84 -9.42 -1.56
CA PRO A 89 4.80 -9.68 -0.12
C PRO A 89 3.40 -10.04 0.39
N CYS A 90 2.37 -9.33 -0.07
CA CYS A 90 1.00 -9.64 0.30
C CYS A 90 0.55 -11.03 -0.20
N LYS A 91 0.93 -11.41 -1.42
CA LYS A 91 0.64 -12.74 -1.97
C LYS A 91 1.35 -13.85 -1.19
N MET A 92 2.59 -13.63 -0.76
CA MET A 92 3.34 -14.58 0.06
C MET A 92 2.70 -14.76 1.44
N ALA A 93 2.24 -13.67 2.05
CA ALA A 93 1.45 -13.75 3.27
C ALA A 93 0.12 -14.49 3.03
N ALA A 94 -0.59 -14.20 1.93
CA ALA A 94 -1.83 -14.89 1.57
C ALA A 94 -1.63 -16.41 1.39
N ALA A 95 -0.55 -16.81 0.76
CA ALA A 95 -0.17 -18.22 0.59
C ALA A 95 0.29 -18.90 1.89
N GLY A 96 0.46 -18.15 2.99
CA GLY A 96 0.91 -18.68 4.27
C GLY A 96 2.41 -18.93 4.38
N GLU A 97 3.20 -18.40 3.44
CA GLU A 97 4.68 -18.49 3.50
C GLU A 97 5.24 -17.64 4.66
N TYR A 98 4.59 -16.50 4.94
CA TYR A 98 4.93 -15.55 6.02
C TYR A 98 3.67 -15.08 6.74
N ALA A 99 3.83 -14.65 7.97
CA ALA A 99 2.72 -14.09 8.75
C ALA A 99 2.32 -12.69 8.25
N ILE A 100 3.30 -11.88 7.83
CA ILE A 100 3.11 -10.46 7.51
C ILE A 100 3.82 -10.12 6.19
N GLY A 101 3.06 -9.57 5.24
CA GLY A 101 3.59 -8.99 4.01
C GLY A 101 3.38 -7.47 3.99
N LEU A 102 4.46 -6.69 3.95
CA LEU A 102 4.36 -5.25 3.77
C LEU A 102 4.09 -4.95 2.29
N SER A 103 3.02 -4.21 1.97
CA SER A 103 2.58 -4.06 0.58
C SER A 103 1.71 -2.81 0.38
N PHE A 104 1.07 -2.73 -0.77
CA PHE A 104 -0.05 -1.81 -1.02
C PHE A 104 -1.33 -2.32 -0.36
N ALA A 105 -2.14 -1.42 0.16
CA ALA A 105 -3.43 -1.76 0.75
C ALA A 105 -4.36 -2.47 -0.24
N PHE A 106 -4.42 -2.03 -1.51
CA PHE A 106 -5.25 -2.68 -2.52
C PHE A 106 -4.83 -4.12 -2.82
N SER A 107 -3.54 -4.47 -2.67
CA SER A 107 -3.11 -5.88 -2.75
C SER A 107 -3.73 -6.73 -1.65
N GLY A 108 -3.88 -6.17 -0.44
CA GLY A 108 -4.57 -6.83 0.67
C GLY A 108 -6.06 -7.01 0.39
N VAL A 109 -6.73 -5.95 -0.08
CA VAL A 109 -8.15 -6.03 -0.48
C VAL A 109 -8.37 -7.13 -1.52
N LYS A 110 -7.48 -7.18 -2.53
CA LYS A 110 -7.55 -8.20 -3.58
C LYS A 110 -7.44 -9.62 -3.01
N GLN A 111 -6.50 -9.87 -2.10
CA GLN A 111 -6.36 -11.19 -1.46
C GLN A 111 -7.60 -11.53 -0.60
N ILE A 112 -8.20 -10.55 0.08
CA ILE A 112 -9.45 -10.73 0.82
C ILE A 112 -10.60 -11.11 -0.14
N MET A 113 -10.72 -10.43 -1.30
CA MET A 113 -11.72 -10.74 -2.31
C MET A 113 -11.54 -12.15 -2.91
N GLU A 114 -10.31 -12.63 -3.03
CA GLU A 114 -9.96 -13.96 -3.48
C GLU A 114 -10.18 -15.05 -2.41
N GLY A 115 -10.61 -14.66 -1.19
CA GLY A 115 -10.97 -15.58 -0.10
C GLY A 115 -9.78 -16.01 0.78
N TYR A 116 -8.62 -15.39 0.64
CA TYR A 116 -7.48 -15.69 1.51
C TYR A 116 -7.68 -15.14 2.93
N PRO A 117 -7.12 -15.80 3.95
CA PRO A 117 -7.25 -15.39 5.36
C PRO A 117 -6.37 -14.18 5.70
N ILE A 118 -6.52 -13.12 4.92
CA ILE A 118 -5.79 -11.86 5.08
C ILE A 118 -6.62 -10.84 5.82
N LYS A 119 -6.03 -10.23 6.83
CA LYS A 119 -6.47 -8.96 7.42
C LYS A 119 -5.54 -7.86 6.94
N LEU A 120 -6.12 -6.83 6.32
CA LEU A 120 -5.38 -5.62 6.00
C LEU A 120 -5.27 -4.75 7.25
N VAL A 121 -4.06 -4.29 7.54
CA VAL A 121 -3.78 -3.37 8.65
C VAL A 121 -3.11 -2.11 8.10
N ILE A 122 -3.73 -0.97 8.38
CA ILE A 122 -3.10 0.33 8.20
C ILE A 122 -2.52 0.74 9.55
N PRO A 123 -1.21 1.00 9.64
CA PRO A 123 -0.57 1.28 10.93
C PRO A 123 -1.14 2.51 11.62
N SER A 124 -1.32 2.45 12.93
CA SER A 124 -1.92 3.52 13.72
C SER A 124 -1.13 4.83 13.73
N GLU A 125 0.19 4.77 13.54
CA GLU A 125 1.06 5.95 13.45
C GLU A 125 0.94 6.68 12.10
N GLY A 126 0.33 6.03 11.11
CA GLY A 126 0.17 6.51 9.74
C GLY A 126 0.81 5.58 8.72
N ALA A 127 0.42 5.76 7.48
CA ALA A 127 0.92 5.01 6.33
C ALA A 127 1.34 5.98 5.21
N GLY A 128 2.29 5.55 4.40
CA GLY A 128 2.62 6.25 3.17
C GLY A 128 1.42 6.21 2.22
N TYR A 129 1.16 7.34 1.61
CA TYR A 129 0.10 7.53 0.63
C TYR A 129 0.69 8.09 -0.66
N GLU A 130 0.19 7.63 -1.78
CA GLU A 130 0.56 8.15 -3.09
C GLU A 130 -0.62 8.11 -4.05
N ILE A 131 -0.56 8.96 -5.08
CA ILE A 131 -1.56 9.01 -6.15
C ILE A 131 -0.97 8.47 -7.45
N GLU A 132 -1.78 7.76 -8.21
CA GLU A 132 -1.44 7.30 -9.55
C GLU A 132 -1.84 8.35 -10.56
N VAL A 133 -0.85 8.84 -11.30
CA VAL A 133 -1.00 9.99 -12.20
C VAL A 133 -1.01 9.55 -13.65
N SER A 134 -1.99 10.04 -14.40
CA SER A 134 -2.06 9.93 -15.86
C SER A 134 -1.72 11.25 -16.53
N MET A 135 -0.96 11.19 -17.63
CA MET A 135 -0.56 12.38 -18.36
C MET A 135 -0.37 12.13 -19.86
N LEU A 136 -0.57 13.16 -20.67
CA LEU A 136 -0.27 13.13 -22.09
C LEU A 136 1.19 13.53 -22.32
N MET A 137 1.95 12.64 -22.92
CA MET A 137 3.34 12.92 -23.28
C MET A 137 3.41 13.92 -24.45
N LYS A 138 4.33 14.90 -24.37
CA LYS A 138 4.54 15.91 -25.42
C LYS A 138 4.86 15.26 -26.78
N THR A 139 5.55 14.13 -26.77
CA THR A 139 5.99 13.38 -27.96
C THR A 139 4.95 12.38 -28.47
N SER A 140 3.77 12.28 -27.87
CA SER A 140 2.70 11.39 -28.36
C SER A 140 2.33 11.73 -29.79
N LYS A 141 2.24 10.72 -30.66
CA LYS A 141 1.83 10.85 -32.08
C LYS A 141 0.30 10.91 -32.20
N ASN A 142 -0.45 10.23 -31.33
CA ASN A 142 -1.92 10.13 -31.38
C ASN A 142 -2.55 10.96 -30.25
N LYS A 143 -2.31 12.27 -30.24
CA LYS A 143 -2.74 13.16 -29.16
C LYS A 143 -4.25 13.27 -29.03
N ALA A 144 -4.99 13.20 -30.15
CA ALA A 144 -6.45 13.30 -30.14
C ALA A 144 -7.08 12.09 -29.40
N ASP A 145 -6.73 10.88 -29.80
CA ASP A 145 -7.24 9.65 -29.20
C ASP A 145 -6.78 9.50 -27.75
N ALA A 146 -5.51 9.87 -27.49
CA ALA A 146 -4.98 9.86 -26.12
C ALA A 146 -5.73 10.81 -25.19
N LYS A 147 -6.15 11.98 -25.66
CA LYS A 147 -7.00 12.90 -24.88
C LYS A 147 -8.36 12.29 -24.58
N GLN A 148 -9.03 11.71 -25.58
CA GLN A 148 -10.33 11.04 -25.38
C GLN A 148 -10.22 9.93 -24.34
N PHE A 149 -9.15 9.12 -24.41
CA PHE A 149 -8.91 8.08 -23.41
C PHE A 149 -8.65 8.65 -22.01
N LEU A 150 -7.84 9.72 -21.91
CA LEU A 150 -7.59 10.40 -20.65
C LEU A 150 -8.86 11.02 -20.07
N ASP A 151 -9.73 11.62 -20.89
CA ASP A 151 -11.02 12.16 -20.45
C ASP A 151 -11.94 11.03 -19.94
N TRP A 152 -11.96 9.89 -20.62
CA TRP A 152 -12.72 8.71 -20.19
C TRP A 152 -12.22 8.17 -18.83
N LEU A 153 -10.92 8.19 -18.55
CA LEU A 153 -10.37 7.75 -17.25
C LEU A 153 -10.91 8.53 -16.05
N LEU A 154 -11.49 9.71 -16.27
CA LEU A 154 -12.10 10.55 -15.24
C LEU A 154 -13.63 10.33 -15.11
N THR A 155 -14.19 9.39 -15.84
CA THR A 155 -15.62 9.07 -15.75
C THR A 155 -15.95 8.11 -14.59
N LEU A 156 -17.21 8.12 -14.16
CA LEU A 156 -17.68 7.15 -13.16
C LEU A 156 -17.65 5.70 -13.69
N ASP A 157 -17.72 5.49 -15.00
CA ASP A 157 -17.59 4.15 -15.58
C ASP A 157 -16.16 3.61 -15.45
N ALA A 158 -15.15 4.45 -15.68
CA ALA A 158 -13.77 4.09 -15.40
C ALA A 158 -13.56 3.85 -13.89
N ALA A 159 -14.14 4.69 -13.04
CA ALA A 159 -14.04 4.55 -11.60
C ALA A 159 -14.60 3.22 -11.06
N LYS A 160 -15.66 2.69 -11.66
CA LYS A 160 -16.18 1.34 -11.35
C LYS A 160 -15.13 0.26 -11.62
N LEU A 161 -14.44 0.35 -12.77
CA LEU A 161 -13.38 -0.62 -13.12
C LEU A 161 -12.19 -0.55 -12.16
N TYR A 162 -11.85 0.65 -11.66
CA TYR A 162 -10.82 0.77 -10.61
C TYR A 162 -11.26 0.04 -9.34
N GLY A 163 -12.51 0.25 -8.91
CA GLY A 163 -13.07 -0.42 -7.74
C GLY A 163 -13.10 -1.95 -7.85
N GLU A 164 -13.39 -2.50 -9.03
CA GLU A 164 -13.34 -3.95 -9.30
C GLU A 164 -11.93 -4.53 -9.14
N ARG A 165 -10.89 -3.70 -9.27
CA ARG A 165 -9.50 -4.04 -9.03
C ARG A 165 -9.01 -3.73 -7.62
N ALA A 166 -9.93 -3.39 -6.72
CA ALA A 166 -9.67 -3.00 -5.34
C ALA A 166 -8.91 -1.66 -5.21
N GLU A 167 -8.89 -0.85 -6.25
CA GLU A 167 -8.24 0.46 -6.25
C GLU A 167 -9.20 1.54 -5.78
N MET A 168 -8.67 2.52 -5.03
CA MET A 168 -9.44 3.65 -4.54
C MET A 168 -9.44 4.77 -5.59
N SER A 169 -10.60 5.01 -6.21
CA SER A 169 -10.72 6.05 -7.23
C SER A 169 -10.64 7.45 -6.62
N SER A 170 -9.94 8.35 -7.31
CA SER A 170 -9.92 9.79 -7.03
C SER A 170 -10.93 10.57 -7.88
N VAL A 171 -11.73 9.88 -8.71
CA VAL A 171 -12.76 10.49 -9.55
C VAL A 171 -13.89 11.04 -8.67
N PRO A 172 -14.26 12.32 -8.80
CA PRO A 172 -15.34 12.90 -8.01
C PRO A 172 -16.67 12.15 -8.17
N GLY A 173 -17.30 11.81 -7.05
CA GLY A 173 -18.55 11.05 -7.04
C GLY A 173 -18.38 9.52 -7.13
N ALA A 174 -17.16 9.00 -7.33
CA ALA A 174 -16.89 7.58 -7.24
C ALA A 174 -17.14 7.08 -5.81
N LYS A 175 -17.72 5.88 -5.72
CA LYS A 175 -17.94 5.22 -4.42
C LYS A 175 -17.01 4.03 -4.29
N PRO A 176 -16.42 3.80 -3.10
CA PRO A 176 -15.63 2.61 -2.87
C PRO A 176 -16.51 1.36 -2.95
N THR A 177 -15.92 0.26 -3.36
CA THR A 177 -16.61 -1.03 -3.37
C THR A 177 -16.80 -1.54 -1.93
N GLU A 178 -17.76 -2.44 -1.75
CA GLU A 178 -17.98 -3.11 -0.47
C GLU A 178 -16.71 -3.82 0.05
N ALA A 179 -15.91 -4.37 -0.85
CA ALA A 179 -14.65 -5.03 -0.52
C ALA A 179 -13.63 -4.05 0.09
N ILE A 180 -13.52 -2.84 -0.45
CA ILE A 180 -12.65 -1.78 0.07
C ILE A 180 -13.09 -1.38 1.48
N LEU A 181 -14.39 -1.17 1.67
CA LEU A 181 -14.96 -0.80 2.97
C LEU A 181 -14.81 -1.92 4.01
N LYS A 182 -15.08 -3.17 3.64
CA LYS A 182 -14.90 -4.35 4.51
C LYS A 182 -13.44 -4.56 4.91
N ALA A 183 -12.50 -4.16 4.06
CA ALA A 183 -11.07 -4.22 4.37
C ALA A 183 -10.62 -3.10 5.35
N GLY A 184 -11.51 -2.18 5.72
CA GLY A 184 -11.22 -1.10 6.66
C GLY A 184 -10.54 0.12 6.03
N LEU A 185 -10.55 0.23 4.70
CA LEU A 185 -10.04 1.42 4.03
C LEU A 185 -11.07 2.56 4.06
N PRO A 186 -10.61 3.83 4.04
CA PRO A 186 -11.52 4.98 4.02
C PRO A 186 -12.38 5.01 2.75
N ALA A 187 -13.56 5.61 2.85
CA ALA A 187 -14.48 5.75 1.73
C ALA A 187 -13.96 6.69 0.63
N ASP A 188 -13.05 7.58 0.98
CA ASP A 188 -12.48 8.58 0.08
C ASP A 188 -10.98 8.69 0.31
N VAL A 189 -10.21 8.70 -0.77
CA VAL A 189 -8.74 8.85 -0.76
C VAL A 189 -8.32 10.17 -0.11
N SER A 190 -9.17 11.20 -0.19
CA SER A 190 -8.89 12.56 0.33
C SER A 190 -9.23 12.74 1.80
N THR A 191 -10.01 11.84 2.39
CA THR A 191 -10.56 12.01 3.75
C THR A 191 -9.62 11.62 4.88
N GLY A 192 -8.33 11.60 4.68
CA GLY A 192 -7.32 11.64 5.74
C GLY A 192 -7.68 11.05 7.11
N LEU A 193 -8.37 9.90 7.16
CA LEU A 193 -8.65 9.18 8.42
C LEU A 193 -7.35 8.72 9.10
N TYR A 194 -6.26 8.76 8.36
CA TYR A 194 -4.94 8.43 8.83
C TYR A 194 -4.04 9.65 8.60
N LYS A 195 -3.05 9.85 9.45
CA LYS A 195 -1.95 10.80 9.20
C LYS A 195 -1.19 10.30 7.97
N THR A 196 -1.74 10.56 6.79
CA THR A 196 -1.13 10.18 5.52
C THR A 196 -0.06 11.20 5.18
N ILE A 197 1.07 10.73 4.75
CA ILE A 197 2.23 11.54 4.43
C ILE A 197 2.56 11.26 2.97
N PHE A 198 2.55 12.31 2.14
CA PHE A 198 3.06 12.19 0.77
C PHE A 198 4.53 11.83 0.81
N ALA A 199 4.90 10.78 0.11
CA ALA A 199 6.29 10.51 -0.18
C ALA A 199 6.78 11.54 -1.21
N SER A 200 7.17 12.73 -0.74
CA SER A 200 7.88 13.65 -1.62
C SER A 200 9.23 13.03 -1.98
N SER A 201 9.50 12.85 -3.28
CA SER A 201 10.88 12.64 -3.72
C SER A 201 11.76 13.72 -3.12
N PRO A 202 12.97 13.41 -2.62
CA PRO A 202 13.95 14.43 -2.35
C PRO A 202 14.13 15.24 -3.65
N GLN A 203 13.78 16.52 -3.62
CA GLN A 203 14.12 17.37 -4.74
C GLN A 203 15.63 17.29 -4.87
N SER A 204 16.12 16.80 -6.00
CA SER A 204 17.51 16.90 -6.37
C SER A 204 17.90 18.39 -6.27
N LYS A 205 18.62 18.72 -5.23
CA LYS A 205 19.34 20.00 -5.18
C LYS A 205 20.46 19.98 -6.18
#